data_5dffbc1e3e84439c2eae89fa83e320cd
#
_entry.id   5dffbc1e3e84439c2eae89fa83e320cd
#
_cell.length_a   1.000
_cell.length_b   1.000
_cell.length_c   1.000
_cell.angle_alpha   90.00
_cell.angle_beta   90.00
_cell.angle_gamma   90.00
#
_symmetry.space_group_name_H-M   'P 1'
#
loop_
_entity.id
_entity.type
_entity.pdbx_description
1 polymer ?
#
loop_
_entity_poly.entity_id
_entity_poly.type
_entity_poly.pdbx_seq_one_letter_code
_entity_poly.pdbx_strand_id
1 'polypeptide(L)'
;MKHPFRLTAAFLTVLLLLALTGCGSGSNSFTWFVDTIPANLDPQVASTASDVIACENLYSGLVRKDPDGEIEPALCERWERSADGRTYTFYLKDGLTYTAAKGTAAECAITAEDFVFAFRRMFRADTNSPYAVEFSALENSAEVLAGQMPESALGVCASGPLTLVFRLNSADENFLSKLTLPGAMPCDEEFFNSTRGTYGLTAKTTLSSGPFYLYNWTSGGLFLRREPSGTLIDSLRLVQNTNNADQSAVELVNGEKCSAALDDTGSTTSLS
;
A
#
# COMPACT_ATOMS: atom_id res chain seq x y z
N MET A 1 -33.31 64.00 -9.11
CA MET A 1 -32.27 63.18 -9.78
C MET A 1 -31.41 62.53 -8.68
N LYS A 2 -31.68 61.30 -8.27
CA LYS A 2 -31.03 60.64 -7.16
C LYS A 2 -30.30 59.38 -7.67
N HIS A 3 -29.01 59.48 -7.70
CA HIS A 3 -27.93 58.49 -7.60
C HIS A 3 -28.11 57.06 -8.16
N PRO A 4 -27.79 56.76 -9.39
CA PRO A 4 -27.50 55.40 -9.85
C PRO A 4 -26.13 54.88 -9.46
N PHE A 5 -25.22 55.74 -8.98
CA PHE A 5 -23.81 55.42 -8.72
C PHE A 5 -23.54 54.54 -7.47
N ARG A 6 -24.48 54.48 -6.51
CA ARG A 6 -24.32 53.70 -5.28
C ARG A 6 -24.71 52.24 -5.45
N LEU A 7 -25.58 51.89 -6.38
CA LEU A 7 -25.95 50.49 -6.65
C LEU A 7 -24.88 49.73 -7.45
N THR A 8 -24.24 50.43 -8.39
CA THR A 8 -23.16 49.81 -9.21
C THR A 8 -21.91 49.54 -8.41
N ALA A 9 -21.53 50.37 -7.42
CA ALA A 9 -20.41 50.13 -6.53
C ALA A 9 -20.66 48.95 -5.57
N ALA A 10 -21.88 48.79 -5.06
CA ALA A 10 -22.24 47.67 -4.19
C ALA A 10 -22.27 46.33 -4.96
N PHE A 11 -22.66 46.34 -6.22
CA PHE A 11 -22.68 45.13 -7.07
C PHE A 11 -21.27 44.70 -7.48
N LEU A 12 -20.35 45.66 -7.69
CA LEU A 12 -18.94 45.38 -8.02
C LEU A 12 -18.18 44.82 -6.81
N THR A 13 -18.47 45.31 -5.59
CA THR A 13 -17.86 44.78 -4.36
C THR A 13 -18.35 43.38 -4.01
N VAL A 14 -19.61 43.05 -4.23
CA VAL A 14 -20.14 41.69 -4.04
C VAL A 14 -19.57 40.73 -5.07
N LEU A 15 -19.40 41.16 -6.33
CA LEU A 15 -18.77 40.35 -7.38
C LEU A 15 -17.27 40.10 -7.10
N LEU A 16 -16.58 41.09 -6.52
CA LEU A 16 -15.15 40.97 -6.14
C LEU A 16 -14.98 40.06 -4.91
N LEU A 17 -15.93 40.08 -3.97
CA LEU A 17 -15.92 39.18 -2.79
C LEU A 17 -16.26 37.73 -3.17
N LEU A 18 -17.07 37.51 -4.21
CA LEU A 18 -17.35 36.16 -4.73
C LEU A 18 -16.18 35.60 -5.52
N ALA A 19 -15.30 36.44 -6.08
CA ALA A 19 -14.07 35.99 -6.76
C ALA A 19 -12.96 35.56 -5.78
N LEU A 20 -13.06 35.90 -4.50
CA LEU A 20 -12.08 35.53 -3.46
C LEU A 20 -12.44 34.21 -2.74
N THR A 21 -13.58 33.61 -3.03
CA THR A 21 -13.95 32.28 -2.54
C THR A 21 -13.60 31.16 -3.53
N GLY A 22 -12.71 31.40 -4.42
CA GLY A 22 -12.00 30.37 -5.17
C GLY A 22 -11.10 29.62 -4.18
N CYS A 23 -11.67 28.80 -3.30
CA CYS A 23 -10.97 27.69 -2.71
C CYS A 23 -10.54 26.78 -3.85
N GLY A 24 -9.38 27.02 -4.40
CA GLY A 24 -8.66 26.00 -5.10
C GLY A 24 -8.48 24.88 -4.09
N SER A 25 -9.18 23.77 -4.28
CA SER A 25 -8.83 22.52 -3.65
C SER A 25 -7.46 22.13 -4.19
N GLY A 26 -6.41 22.72 -3.63
CA GLY A 26 -5.04 22.32 -3.89
C GLY A 26 -4.95 20.87 -3.42
N SER A 27 -4.70 19.94 -4.34
CA SER A 27 -4.40 18.58 -3.94
C SER A 27 -3.08 18.61 -3.18
N ASN A 28 -3.09 18.15 -1.93
CA ASN A 28 -1.88 18.01 -1.14
C ASN A 28 -1.03 16.90 -1.74
N SER A 29 0.12 17.26 -2.31
CA SER A 29 1.01 16.31 -2.96
C SER A 29 2.34 16.23 -2.25
N PHE A 30 2.84 15.01 -2.11
CA PHE A 30 4.17 14.71 -1.62
C PHE A 30 5.02 14.15 -2.76
N THR A 31 6.27 14.63 -2.89
CA THR A 31 7.21 14.08 -3.86
C THR A 31 8.34 13.39 -3.13
N TRP A 32 8.50 12.10 -3.39
CA TRP A 32 9.57 11.27 -2.86
C TRP A 32 10.61 11.04 -3.95
N PHE A 33 11.85 11.41 -3.66
CA PHE A 33 12.97 11.16 -4.56
C PHE A 33 13.53 9.75 -4.29
N VAL A 34 13.57 8.93 -5.34
CA VAL A 34 14.07 7.56 -5.31
C VAL A 34 15.25 7.40 -6.24
N ASP A 35 16.12 6.43 -5.98
CA ASP A 35 17.31 6.19 -6.81
C ASP A 35 16.94 5.74 -8.22
N THR A 36 15.93 4.91 -8.32
CA THR A 36 15.38 4.41 -9.59
C THR A 36 13.85 4.48 -9.54
N ILE A 37 13.23 4.72 -10.69
CA ILE A 37 11.76 4.62 -10.79
C ILE A 37 11.37 3.16 -10.52
N PRO A 38 10.34 2.90 -9.66
CA PRO A 38 9.86 1.55 -9.42
C PRO A 38 9.54 0.81 -10.72
N ALA A 39 10.05 -0.40 -10.85
CA ALA A 39 9.93 -1.23 -12.05
C ALA A 39 9.02 -2.45 -11.84
N ASN A 40 8.81 -2.85 -10.59
CA ASN A 40 7.97 -3.99 -10.24
C ASN A 40 7.11 -3.67 -9.01
N LEU A 41 5.81 -3.67 -9.19
CA LEU A 41 4.81 -3.42 -8.14
C LEU A 41 4.14 -4.72 -7.66
N ASP A 42 4.71 -5.87 -7.96
CA ASP A 42 4.31 -7.15 -7.38
C ASP A 42 4.89 -7.26 -5.95
N PRO A 43 4.06 -7.19 -4.90
CA PRO A 43 4.56 -7.11 -3.53
C PRO A 43 5.27 -8.38 -3.08
N GLN A 44 4.99 -9.56 -3.67
CA GLN A 44 5.67 -10.80 -3.30
C GLN A 44 7.09 -10.92 -3.86
N VAL A 45 7.48 -10.07 -4.82
CA VAL A 45 8.82 -10.11 -5.45
C VAL A 45 9.54 -8.76 -5.44
N ALA A 46 8.89 -7.69 -4.99
CA ALA A 46 9.50 -6.37 -4.84
C ALA A 46 10.75 -6.45 -3.96
N SER A 47 11.90 -6.01 -4.46
CA SER A 47 13.19 -6.18 -3.77
C SER A 47 14.08 -4.94 -3.79
N THR A 48 13.84 -4.01 -4.72
CA THR A 48 14.55 -2.72 -4.70
C THR A 48 13.88 -1.78 -3.70
N ALA A 49 14.64 -0.86 -3.09
CA ALA A 49 14.08 0.12 -2.15
C ALA A 49 12.92 0.90 -2.78
N SER A 50 13.03 1.28 -4.04
CA SER A 50 11.99 2.03 -4.76
C SER A 50 10.71 1.21 -4.98
N ASP A 51 10.84 -0.09 -5.33
CA ASP A 51 9.69 -0.99 -5.49
C ASP A 51 9.00 -1.22 -4.14
N VAL A 52 9.79 -1.42 -3.06
CA VAL A 52 9.28 -1.59 -1.70
C VAL A 52 8.49 -0.35 -1.25
N ILE A 53 9.05 0.84 -1.39
CA ILE A 53 8.38 2.11 -1.08
C ILE A 53 7.06 2.22 -1.84
N ALA A 54 7.04 1.88 -3.13
CA ALA A 54 5.82 1.92 -3.93
C ALA A 54 4.78 0.90 -3.43
N CYS A 55 5.21 -0.33 -3.12
CA CYS A 55 4.33 -1.37 -2.61
C CYS A 55 3.74 -1.01 -1.23
N GLU A 56 4.52 -0.46 -0.30
CA GLU A 56 4.04 -0.04 1.02
C GLU A 56 2.96 1.06 0.98
N ASN A 57 2.93 1.84 -0.09
CA ASN A 57 1.89 2.86 -0.30
C ASN A 57 0.68 2.35 -1.10
N LEU A 58 0.89 1.40 -2.01
CA LEU A 58 -0.18 0.81 -2.83
C LEU A 58 -0.96 -0.29 -2.12
N TYR A 59 -0.32 -0.99 -1.19
CA TYR A 59 -0.92 -2.15 -0.55
C TYR A 59 -1.05 -1.95 0.96
N SER A 60 -2.07 -2.57 1.52
CA SER A 60 -2.23 -2.77 2.95
C SER A 60 -2.24 -4.26 3.24
N GLY A 61 -1.60 -4.65 4.34
CA GLY A 61 -1.63 -6.02 4.86
C GLY A 61 -2.69 -6.22 5.93
N LEU A 62 -2.59 -7.33 6.66
CA LEU A 62 -3.45 -7.62 7.81
C LEU A 62 -3.29 -6.58 8.92
N VAL A 63 -2.04 -6.20 9.16
CA VAL A 63 -1.61 -5.27 10.20
C VAL A 63 -0.66 -4.24 9.62
N ARG A 64 -0.45 -3.15 10.34
CA ARG A 64 0.54 -2.13 10.01
C ARG A 64 1.28 -1.68 11.27
N LYS A 65 2.37 -0.94 11.11
CA LYS A 65 3.01 -0.21 12.21
C LYS A 65 2.40 1.19 12.29
N ASP A 66 2.15 1.63 13.50
CA ASP A 66 1.83 3.03 13.77
C ASP A 66 3.12 3.89 13.80
N PRO A 67 3.04 5.22 13.98
CA PRO A 67 4.21 6.10 14.06
C PRO A 67 5.18 5.77 15.20
N ASP A 68 4.71 5.10 16.27
CA ASP A 68 5.53 4.68 17.41
C ASP A 68 6.15 3.29 17.18
N GLY A 69 5.82 2.63 16.06
CA GLY A 69 6.32 1.31 15.66
C GLY A 69 5.50 0.14 16.24
N GLU A 70 4.39 0.43 16.93
CA GLU A 70 3.49 -0.58 17.46
C GLU A 70 2.62 -1.20 16.37
N ILE A 71 2.27 -2.47 16.56
CA ILE A 71 1.43 -3.19 15.56
C ILE A 71 -0.04 -2.92 15.83
N GLU A 72 -0.72 -2.40 14.81
CA GLU A 72 -2.15 -2.16 14.82
C GLU A 72 -2.90 -2.83 13.65
N PRO A 73 -4.22 -3.06 13.76
CA PRO A 73 -5.01 -3.62 12.67
C PRO A 73 -5.03 -2.72 11.43
N ALA A 74 -4.88 -3.32 10.23
CA ALA A 74 -5.04 -2.65 8.93
C ALA A 74 -6.24 -3.22 8.17
N LEU A 75 -6.09 -4.28 7.37
CA LEU A 75 -7.21 -4.95 6.73
C LEU A 75 -7.94 -5.93 7.66
N CYS A 76 -7.33 -6.37 8.76
CA CYS A 76 -8.09 -7.09 9.80
C CYS A 76 -8.76 -6.12 10.77
N GLU A 77 -9.84 -6.57 11.42
CA GLU A 77 -10.43 -5.88 12.57
C GLU A 77 -9.66 -6.22 13.86
N ARG A 78 -9.26 -7.48 13.98
CA ARG A 78 -8.58 -8.03 15.15
C ARG A 78 -7.89 -9.34 14.80
N TRP A 79 -7.05 -9.80 15.68
CA TRP A 79 -6.46 -11.15 15.64
C TRP A 79 -6.45 -11.81 17.02
N GLU A 80 -6.30 -13.12 17.01
CA GLU A 80 -6.12 -13.93 18.21
C GLU A 80 -4.84 -14.75 18.06
N ARG A 81 -4.10 -14.92 19.16
CA ARG A 81 -2.92 -15.77 19.25
C ARG A 81 -3.20 -16.89 20.23
N SER A 82 -2.89 -18.14 19.85
CA SER A 82 -2.99 -19.29 20.77
C SER A 82 -2.03 -19.16 21.95
N ALA A 83 -2.32 -19.86 23.04
CA ALA A 83 -1.51 -19.80 24.25
C ALA A 83 -0.06 -20.28 24.04
N ASP A 84 0.15 -21.19 23.11
CA ASP A 84 1.48 -21.71 22.73
C ASP A 84 2.19 -20.80 21.71
N GLY A 85 1.54 -19.71 21.27
CA GLY A 85 2.09 -18.74 20.32
C GLY A 85 2.27 -19.27 18.91
N ARG A 86 1.67 -20.41 18.55
CA ARG A 86 1.90 -21.10 17.26
C ARG A 86 0.76 -20.94 16.28
N THR A 87 -0.39 -20.47 16.71
CA THR A 87 -1.56 -20.22 15.84
C THR A 87 -2.00 -18.78 15.96
N TYR A 88 -2.17 -18.12 14.82
CA TYR A 88 -2.75 -16.79 14.71
C TYR A 88 -4.01 -16.86 13.85
N THR A 89 -5.11 -16.32 14.36
CA THR A 89 -6.38 -16.20 13.62
C THR A 89 -6.69 -14.74 13.42
N PHE A 90 -6.78 -14.30 12.17
CA PHE A 90 -7.12 -12.93 11.79
C PHE A 90 -8.56 -12.88 11.30
N TYR A 91 -9.29 -11.87 11.72
CA TYR A 91 -10.65 -11.57 11.27
C TYR A 91 -10.60 -10.31 10.42
N LEU A 92 -10.87 -10.45 9.13
CA LEU A 92 -10.84 -9.34 8.18
C LEU A 92 -12.03 -8.41 8.37
N LYS A 93 -11.86 -7.14 8.04
CA LYS A 93 -12.95 -6.18 7.89
C LYS A 93 -13.88 -6.61 6.76
N ASP A 94 -15.17 -6.33 6.90
CA ASP A 94 -16.14 -6.58 5.83
C ASP A 94 -16.11 -5.48 4.77
N GLY A 95 -16.50 -5.81 3.55
CA GLY A 95 -16.64 -4.86 2.44
C GLY A 95 -15.31 -4.34 1.87
N LEU A 96 -14.18 -4.98 2.14
CA LEU A 96 -12.90 -4.63 1.55
C LEU A 96 -12.89 -4.94 0.06
N THR A 97 -12.37 -4.00 -0.75
CA THR A 97 -12.25 -4.15 -2.21
C THR A 97 -10.89 -3.65 -2.68
N TYR A 98 -10.43 -4.19 -3.80
CA TYR A 98 -9.28 -3.63 -4.49
C TYR A 98 -9.63 -2.37 -5.27
N THR A 99 -8.63 -1.55 -5.54
CA THR A 99 -8.72 -0.39 -6.41
C THR A 99 -7.80 -0.59 -7.61
N ALA A 100 -8.35 -0.51 -8.81
CA ALA A 100 -7.58 -0.56 -10.04
C ALA A 100 -6.96 0.81 -10.36
N ALA A 101 -6.10 0.86 -11.37
CA ALA A 101 -5.48 2.10 -11.81
C ALA A 101 -6.51 3.21 -12.09
N LYS A 102 -6.13 4.45 -11.78
CA LYS A 102 -6.95 5.67 -11.86
C LYS A 102 -8.13 5.73 -10.88
N GLY A 103 -8.13 4.90 -9.83
CA GLY A 103 -9.15 4.93 -8.80
C GLY A 103 -10.46 4.25 -9.18
N THR A 104 -10.47 3.43 -10.22
CA THR A 104 -11.63 2.60 -10.53
C THR A 104 -11.75 1.49 -9.49
N ALA A 105 -12.91 1.35 -8.86
CA ALA A 105 -13.16 0.20 -7.99
C ALA A 105 -13.00 -1.09 -8.81
N ALA A 106 -12.24 -2.05 -8.28
CA ALA A 106 -12.17 -3.37 -8.87
C ALA A 106 -13.43 -4.17 -8.48
N GLU A 107 -13.86 -5.07 -9.36
CA GLU A 107 -15.03 -5.92 -9.10
C GLU A 107 -14.74 -7.05 -8.10
N CYS A 108 -13.49 -7.19 -7.63
CA CYS A 108 -13.07 -8.22 -6.68
C CYS A 108 -12.98 -7.68 -5.24
N ALA A 109 -13.53 -8.45 -4.32
CA ALA A 109 -13.42 -8.20 -2.88
C ALA A 109 -12.08 -8.74 -2.36
N ILE A 110 -11.55 -8.13 -1.30
CA ILE A 110 -10.40 -8.67 -0.57
C ILE A 110 -10.91 -9.67 0.45
N THR A 111 -10.45 -10.91 0.35
CA THR A 111 -10.85 -12.02 1.19
C THR A 111 -9.65 -12.71 1.85
N ALA A 112 -9.90 -13.67 2.75
CA ALA A 112 -8.84 -14.48 3.34
C ALA A 112 -8.10 -15.34 2.30
N GLU A 113 -8.78 -15.75 1.21
CA GLU A 113 -8.14 -16.54 0.14
C GLU A 113 -7.08 -15.76 -0.61
N ASP A 114 -7.18 -14.42 -0.71
CA ASP A 114 -6.16 -13.60 -1.36
C ASP A 114 -4.84 -13.62 -0.59
N PHE A 115 -4.93 -13.67 0.74
CA PHE A 115 -3.74 -13.87 1.59
C PHE A 115 -3.20 -15.29 1.46
N VAL A 116 -4.07 -16.30 1.45
CA VAL A 116 -3.66 -17.70 1.24
C VAL A 116 -2.93 -17.84 -0.08
N PHE A 117 -3.47 -17.28 -1.16
CA PHE A 117 -2.84 -17.29 -2.48
C PHE A 117 -1.49 -16.56 -2.47
N ALA A 118 -1.41 -15.36 -1.89
CA ALA A 118 -0.18 -14.58 -1.79
C ALA A 118 0.93 -15.36 -1.08
N PHE A 119 0.63 -15.99 0.08
CA PHE A 119 1.61 -16.78 0.82
C PHE A 119 2.00 -18.05 0.07
N ARG A 120 1.07 -18.79 -0.52
CA ARG A 120 1.39 -19.98 -1.34
C ARG A 120 2.28 -19.60 -2.50
N ARG A 121 1.95 -18.51 -3.23
CA ARG A 121 2.75 -17.99 -4.33
C ARG A 121 4.16 -17.57 -3.86
N MET A 122 4.29 -16.95 -2.69
CA MET A 122 5.58 -16.58 -2.11
C MET A 122 6.52 -17.77 -1.94
N PHE A 123 5.97 -18.95 -1.60
CA PHE A 123 6.73 -20.18 -1.39
C PHE A 123 6.91 -21.05 -2.65
N ARG A 124 6.43 -20.61 -3.80
CA ARG A 124 6.77 -21.25 -5.07
C ARG A 124 8.21 -20.98 -5.47
N ALA A 125 8.93 -22.00 -5.90
CA ALA A 125 10.30 -21.85 -6.35
C ALA A 125 10.43 -20.91 -7.57
N ASP A 126 9.47 -20.90 -8.48
CA ASP A 126 9.43 -20.05 -9.66
C ASP A 126 9.10 -18.58 -9.35
N THR A 127 8.48 -18.27 -8.22
CA THR A 127 8.25 -16.90 -7.75
C THR A 127 9.57 -16.27 -7.30
N ASN A 128 10.51 -17.03 -6.75
CA ASN A 128 11.79 -16.57 -6.24
C ASN A 128 11.63 -15.34 -5.29
N SER A 129 10.67 -15.42 -4.39
CA SER A 129 10.36 -14.33 -3.47
C SER A 129 11.48 -14.09 -2.46
N PRO A 130 11.92 -12.83 -2.27
CA PRO A 130 12.89 -12.51 -1.23
C PRO A 130 12.30 -12.63 0.19
N TYR A 131 10.96 -12.71 0.30
CA TYR A 131 10.26 -12.73 1.59
C TYR A 131 10.02 -14.13 2.16
N ALA A 132 10.15 -15.19 1.36
CA ALA A 132 9.88 -16.56 1.83
C ALA A 132 10.70 -16.93 3.08
N VAL A 133 11.94 -16.48 3.18
CA VAL A 133 12.83 -16.71 4.33
C VAL A 133 12.31 -16.06 5.60
N GLU A 134 11.67 -14.90 5.52
CA GLU A 134 11.12 -14.19 6.67
C GLU A 134 9.99 -14.99 7.35
N PHE A 135 9.25 -15.76 6.56
CA PHE A 135 8.13 -16.57 7.01
C PHE A 135 8.49 -18.06 7.17
N SER A 136 9.77 -18.38 7.35
CA SER A 136 10.26 -19.75 7.55
C SER A 136 9.69 -20.46 8.79
N ALA A 137 9.12 -19.71 9.73
CA ALA A 137 8.42 -20.28 10.88
C ALA A 137 7.04 -20.91 10.53
N LEU A 138 6.48 -20.66 9.36
CA LEU A 138 5.22 -21.28 8.92
C LEU A 138 5.37 -22.80 8.87
N GLU A 139 4.32 -23.50 9.27
CA GLU A 139 4.25 -24.96 9.20
C GLU A 139 4.48 -25.42 7.74
N ASN A 140 5.33 -26.44 7.59
CA ASN A 140 5.76 -27.01 6.30
C ASN A 140 6.45 -26.05 5.32
N SER A 141 6.91 -24.89 5.80
CA SER A 141 7.54 -23.86 4.94
C SER A 141 8.77 -24.39 4.17
N ALA A 142 9.63 -25.14 4.84
CA ALA A 142 10.85 -25.67 4.25
C ALA A 142 10.56 -26.75 3.19
N GLU A 143 9.63 -27.65 3.48
CA GLU A 143 9.22 -28.75 2.59
C GLU A 143 8.50 -28.22 1.35
N VAL A 144 7.63 -27.21 1.52
CA VAL A 144 6.94 -26.56 0.40
C VAL A 144 7.93 -25.82 -0.49
N LEU A 145 8.83 -25.03 0.09
CA LEU A 145 9.84 -24.28 -0.66
C LEU A 145 10.81 -25.23 -1.43
N ALA A 146 11.10 -26.38 -0.83
CA ALA A 146 11.94 -27.42 -1.48
C ALA A 146 11.15 -28.26 -2.51
N GLY A 147 9.85 -28.02 -2.70
CA GLY A 147 9.00 -28.81 -3.61
C GLY A 147 8.72 -30.24 -3.13
N GLN A 148 8.96 -30.53 -1.86
CA GLN A 148 8.73 -31.83 -1.23
C GLN A 148 7.26 -32.01 -0.77
N MET A 149 6.57 -30.89 -0.56
CA MET A 149 5.15 -30.84 -0.26
C MET A 149 4.42 -29.87 -1.20
N PRO A 150 3.13 -30.10 -1.47
CA PRO A 150 2.32 -29.16 -2.24
C PRO A 150 2.13 -27.84 -1.50
N GLU A 151 1.92 -26.75 -2.20
CA GLU A 151 1.68 -25.40 -1.66
C GLU A 151 0.51 -25.38 -0.65
N SER A 152 -0.49 -26.24 -0.85
CA SER A 152 -1.64 -26.36 0.04
C SER A 152 -1.29 -26.91 1.43
N ALA A 153 -0.09 -27.48 1.61
CA ALA A 153 0.40 -27.94 2.91
C ALA A 153 1.01 -26.82 3.76
N LEU A 154 1.27 -25.62 3.18
CA LEU A 154 1.79 -24.48 3.92
C LEU A 154 0.84 -24.10 5.06
N GLY A 155 1.39 -23.76 6.21
CA GLY A 155 0.66 -23.37 7.41
C GLY A 155 -0.18 -22.10 7.29
N VAL A 156 -0.90 -21.92 6.18
CA VAL A 156 -1.84 -20.82 5.95
C VAL A 156 -3.13 -21.33 5.31
N CYS A 157 -4.28 -20.96 5.86
CA CYS A 157 -5.58 -21.34 5.31
C CYS A 157 -6.67 -20.32 5.66
N ALA A 158 -7.66 -20.21 4.78
CA ALA A 158 -8.90 -19.52 5.09
C ALA A 158 -9.87 -20.52 5.77
N SER A 159 -10.47 -20.13 6.88
CA SER A 159 -11.55 -20.90 7.54
C SER A 159 -12.93 -20.28 7.25
N GLY A 160 -12.98 -19.29 6.38
CA GLY A 160 -14.15 -18.58 5.90
C GLY A 160 -13.68 -17.36 5.09
N PRO A 161 -14.60 -16.65 4.41
CA PRO A 161 -14.22 -15.55 3.53
C PRO A 161 -13.43 -14.44 4.25
N LEU A 162 -13.71 -14.22 5.53
CA LEU A 162 -13.10 -13.15 6.34
C LEU A 162 -12.26 -13.71 7.50
N THR A 163 -11.90 -14.98 7.49
CA THR A 163 -11.14 -15.59 8.59
C THR A 163 -9.90 -16.30 8.05
N LEU A 164 -8.73 -15.78 8.38
CA LEU A 164 -7.43 -16.31 7.97
C LEU A 164 -6.71 -16.91 9.17
N VAL A 165 -6.13 -18.09 8.99
CA VAL A 165 -5.39 -18.80 10.03
C VAL A 165 -3.97 -19.10 9.58
N PHE A 166 -3.01 -18.72 10.41
CA PHE A 166 -1.61 -19.13 10.28
C PHE A 166 -1.24 -20.14 11.35
N ARG A 167 -0.48 -21.17 10.97
CA ARG A 167 0.11 -22.14 11.87
C ARG A 167 1.63 -22.10 11.72
N LEU A 168 2.34 -22.07 12.85
CA LEU A 168 3.78 -21.98 12.93
C LEU A 168 4.36 -23.29 13.48
N ASN A 169 5.53 -23.69 13.01
CA ASN A 169 6.32 -24.79 13.57
C ASN A 169 6.78 -24.49 15.01
N SER A 170 7.09 -23.22 15.28
CA SER A 170 7.48 -22.71 16.60
C SER A 170 6.94 -21.29 16.79
N ALA A 171 6.78 -20.86 18.03
CA ALA A 171 6.41 -19.47 18.33
C ALA A 171 7.46 -18.51 17.76
N ASP A 172 6.98 -17.46 17.08
CA ASP A 172 7.80 -16.37 16.55
C ASP A 172 7.25 -15.04 17.09
N GLU A 173 8.00 -14.40 17.97
CA GLU A 173 7.59 -13.12 18.59
C GLU A 173 7.56 -11.97 17.56
N ASN A 174 8.27 -12.10 16.44
CA ASN A 174 8.32 -11.11 15.39
C ASN A 174 7.27 -11.37 14.28
N PHE A 175 6.43 -12.43 14.40
CA PHE A 175 5.52 -12.82 13.32
C PHE A 175 4.60 -11.68 12.89
N LEU A 176 3.99 -10.95 13.83
CA LEU A 176 3.13 -9.81 13.53
C LEU A 176 3.90 -8.68 12.80
N SER A 177 5.12 -8.39 13.23
CA SER A 177 5.95 -7.38 12.56
C SER A 177 6.31 -7.81 11.13
N LYS A 178 6.58 -9.10 10.88
CA LYS A 178 6.83 -9.61 9.53
C LYS A 178 5.62 -9.49 8.61
N LEU A 179 4.39 -9.55 9.15
CA LEU A 179 3.16 -9.35 8.37
C LEU A 179 2.98 -7.92 7.84
N THR A 180 3.84 -6.98 8.23
CA THR A 180 3.87 -5.63 7.62
C THR A 180 4.74 -5.56 6.36
N LEU A 181 5.53 -6.59 6.05
CA LEU A 181 6.37 -6.63 4.85
C LEU A 181 5.53 -6.74 3.57
N PRO A 182 6.00 -6.19 2.44
CA PRO A 182 5.28 -6.26 1.17
C PRO A 182 4.86 -7.67 0.77
N GLY A 183 5.70 -8.68 1.01
CA GLY A 183 5.40 -10.07 0.69
C GLY A 183 4.13 -10.62 1.34
N ALA A 184 3.68 -10.04 2.47
CA ALA A 184 2.48 -10.44 3.17
C ALA A 184 1.18 -9.75 2.69
N MET A 185 1.25 -8.91 1.66
CA MET A 185 0.09 -8.22 1.11
C MET A 185 -0.80 -9.17 0.31
N PRO A 186 -2.13 -8.94 0.27
CA PRO A 186 -3.06 -9.83 -0.43
C PRO A 186 -2.88 -9.76 -1.96
N CYS A 187 -3.19 -10.86 -2.63
CA CYS A 187 -3.14 -10.97 -4.08
C CYS A 187 -4.37 -11.75 -4.56
N ASP A 188 -5.23 -11.12 -5.36
CA ASP A 188 -6.36 -11.79 -5.97
C ASP A 188 -5.87 -12.79 -7.03
N GLU A 189 -6.23 -14.07 -6.87
CA GLU A 189 -5.76 -15.16 -7.74
C GLU A 189 -6.29 -15.04 -9.15
N GLU A 190 -7.55 -14.67 -9.33
CA GLU A 190 -8.18 -14.56 -10.64
C GLU A 190 -7.55 -13.41 -11.44
N PHE A 191 -7.40 -12.25 -10.80
CA PHE A 191 -6.72 -11.12 -11.40
C PHE A 191 -5.26 -11.47 -11.75
N PHE A 192 -4.50 -12.05 -10.81
CA PHE A 192 -3.13 -12.48 -11.04
C PHE A 192 -3.02 -13.38 -12.28
N ASN A 193 -3.86 -14.41 -12.37
CA ASN A 193 -3.87 -15.33 -13.50
C ASN A 193 -4.27 -14.63 -14.82
N SER A 194 -5.18 -13.66 -14.77
CA SER A 194 -5.59 -12.87 -15.94
C SER A 194 -4.47 -12.03 -16.54
N THR A 195 -3.47 -11.64 -15.73
CA THR A 195 -2.33 -10.81 -16.16
C THR A 195 -1.31 -11.59 -17.01
N ARG A 196 -1.38 -12.91 -17.03
CA ARG A 196 -0.51 -13.78 -17.84
C ARG A 196 0.99 -13.50 -17.64
N GLY A 197 1.42 -13.36 -16.39
CA GLY A 197 2.82 -13.15 -16.03
C GLY A 197 3.28 -11.69 -16.08
N THR A 198 2.37 -10.73 -16.20
CA THR A 198 2.69 -9.30 -16.17
C THR A 198 2.15 -8.59 -14.92
N TYR A 199 1.76 -9.34 -13.87
CA TYR A 199 1.28 -8.80 -12.62
C TYR A 199 2.31 -7.82 -12.01
N GLY A 200 1.86 -6.63 -11.65
CA GLY A 200 2.73 -5.60 -11.08
C GLY A 200 3.70 -4.92 -12.05
N LEU A 201 3.67 -5.24 -13.37
CA LEU A 201 4.61 -4.67 -14.35
C LEU A 201 4.02 -3.51 -15.16
N THR A 202 2.72 -3.28 -15.09
CA THR A 202 2.03 -2.18 -15.77
C THR A 202 0.87 -1.67 -14.92
N ALA A 203 0.41 -0.46 -15.18
CA ALA A 203 -0.75 0.10 -14.49
C ALA A 203 -2.04 -0.74 -14.66
N LYS A 204 -2.18 -1.45 -15.78
CA LYS A 204 -3.34 -2.31 -16.04
C LYS A 204 -3.29 -3.65 -15.32
N THR A 205 -2.11 -4.06 -14.90
CA THR A 205 -1.86 -5.35 -14.24
C THR A 205 -1.49 -5.16 -12.76
N THR A 206 -1.90 -4.03 -12.17
CA THR A 206 -1.70 -3.69 -10.77
C THR A 206 -3.05 -3.38 -10.13
N LEU A 207 -3.37 -4.04 -9.03
CA LEU A 207 -4.45 -3.71 -8.11
C LEU A 207 -3.86 -3.18 -6.81
N SER A 208 -4.54 -2.25 -6.19
CA SER A 208 -4.14 -1.69 -4.89
C SER A 208 -5.11 -2.16 -3.81
N SER A 209 -4.60 -2.57 -2.67
CA SER A 209 -5.39 -2.88 -1.45
C SER A 209 -5.20 -1.81 -0.37
N GLY A 210 -4.33 -0.84 -0.60
CA GLY A 210 -3.92 0.19 0.34
C GLY A 210 -4.63 1.53 0.17
N PRO A 211 -4.17 2.55 0.89
CA PRO A 211 -4.79 3.87 0.89
C PRO A 211 -4.58 4.63 -0.43
N PHE A 212 -3.53 4.31 -1.17
CA PHE A 212 -3.27 4.91 -2.47
C PHE A 212 -3.54 3.90 -3.59
N TYR A 213 -3.97 4.42 -4.73
CA TYR A 213 -4.06 3.67 -5.99
C TYR A 213 -3.10 4.24 -7.03
N LEU A 214 -2.71 3.42 -7.98
CA LEU A 214 -1.84 3.81 -9.07
C LEU A 214 -2.60 4.72 -10.05
N TYR A 215 -2.23 6.00 -10.10
CA TYR A 215 -2.84 6.96 -11.00
C TYR A 215 -2.15 6.97 -12.37
N ASN A 216 -0.82 7.03 -12.39
CA ASN A 216 -0.02 7.03 -13.61
C ASN A 216 1.37 6.43 -13.35
N TRP A 217 1.93 5.80 -14.37
CA TRP A 217 3.26 5.20 -14.33
C TRP A 217 3.97 5.45 -15.66
N THR A 218 5.04 6.19 -15.63
CA THR A 218 5.82 6.62 -16.81
C THR A 218 7.31 6.53 -16.52
N SER A 219 8.13 6.74 -17.54
CA SER A 219 9.58 6.89 -17.36
C SER A 219 9.97 8.10 -16.49
N GLY A 220 9.07 9.04 -16.25
CA GLY A 220 9.31 10.21 -15.40
C GLY A 220 8.95 9.97 -13.93
N GLY A 221 8.29 8.86 -13.59
CA GLY A 221 7.92 8.55 -12.22
C GLY A 221 6.66 7.72 -12.08
N LEU A 222 6.41 7.36 -10.83
CA LEU A 222 5.19 6.70 -10.37
C LEU A 222 4.33 7.72 -9.63
N PHE A 223 3.06 7.80 -10.00
CA PHE A 223 2.11 8.76 -9.45
C PHE A 223 0.96 8.01 -8.79
N LEU A 224 0.83 8.19 -7.48
CA LEU A 224 -0.20 7.58 -6.66
C LEU A 224 -1.20 8.64 -6.22
N ARG A 225 -2.45 8.24 -6.04
CA ARG A 225 -3.53 9.07 -5.49
C ARG A 225 -4.38 8.27 -4.54
N ARG A 226 -5.10 8.95 -3.68
CA ARG A 226 -6.17 8.39 -2.88
C ARG A 226 -7.41 9.27 -2.97
N GLU A 227 -8.55 8.73 -2.58
CA GLU A 227 -9.74 9.54 -2.38
C GLU A 227 -9.48 10.56 -1.26
N PRO A 228 -9.92 11.83 -1.44
CA PRO A 228 -9.74 12.85 -0.42
C PRO A 228 -10.43 12.43 0.89
N SER A 229 -9.63 12.22 1.92
CA SER A 229 -10.11 11.76 3.24
C SER A 229 -9.91 12.78 4.36
N GLY A 230 -9.60 14.03 4.00
CA GLY A 230 -9.26 15.06 4.97
C GLY A 230 -7.86 14.88 5.60
N THR A 231 -7.08 13.96 5.06
CA THR A 231 -5.68 13.74 5.46
C THR A 231 -4.74 14.74 4.78
N LEU A 232 -3.50 14.84 5.28
CA LEU A 232 -2.53 15.82 4.78
C LEU A 232 -2.10 15.60 3.33
N ILE A 233 -2.15 14.36 2.81
CA ILE A 233 -1.61 14.01 1.50
C ILE A 233 -2.65 13.23 0.68
N ASP A 234 -3.00 13.78 -0.49
CA ASP A 234 -3.94 13.16 -1.46
C ASP A 234 -3.22 12.52 -2.64
N SER A 235 -1.97 12.90 -2.90
CA SER A 235 -1.15 12.34 -3.97
C SER A 235 0.31 12.20 -3.58
N LEU A 236 0.91 11.10 -4.00
CA LEU A 236 2.31 10.77 -3.82
C LEU A 236 2.98 10.60 -5.18
N ARG A 237 4.16 11.18 -5.35
CA ARG A 237 4.99 11.03 -6.54
C ARG A 237 6.31 10.39 -6.16
N LEU A 238 6.66 9.31 -6.80
CA LEU A 238 7.99 8.71 -6.74
C LEU A 238 8.73 9.10 -8.01
N VAL A 239 9.75 9.94 -7.90
CA VAL A 239 10.50 10.46 -9.04
C VAL A 239 11.99 10.16 -8.85
N GLN A 240 12.70 9.91 -9.95
CA GLN A 240 14.12 9.63 -9.87
C GLN A 240 14.91 10.84 -9.39
N ASN A 241 15.80 10.63 -8.42
CA ASN A 241 16.75 11.64 -7.98
C ASN A 241 17.91 11.76 -9.01
N THR A 242 17.79 12.69 -9.93
CA THR A 242 18.81 12.93 -10.98
C THR A 242 19.91 13.88 -10.54
N ASN A 243 19.77 14.55 -9.39
CA ASN A 243 20.64 15.68 -9.02
C ASN A 243 21.63 15.36 -7.89
N ASN A 244 21.75 14.10 -7.43
CA ASN A 244 22.57 13.71 -6.27
C ASN A 244 22.38 14.61 -5.04
N ALA A 245 21.22 15.24 -4.92
CA ALA A 245 20.90 16.09 -3.79
C ALA A 245 20.45 15.20 -2.64
N ASP A 246 21.05 15.35 -1.47
CA ASP A 246 20.58 14.88 -0.17
C ASP A 246 19.22 15.52 0.19
N GLN A 247 18.27 15.49 -0.72
CA GLN A 247 17.01 16.20 -0.57
C GLN A 247 15.84 15.27 -0.78
N SER A 248 15.39 14.68 0.30
CA SER A 248 13.99 14.36 0.48
C SER A 248 13.24 15.67 0.72
N ALA A 249 13.09 16.51 -0.32
CA ALA A 249 12.33 17.73 -0.20
C ALA A 249 10.88 17.43 -0.44
N VAL A 250 10.06 17.68 0.55
CA VAL A 250 8.61 17.67 0.50
C VAL A 250 8.15 19.07 0.16
N GLU A 251 7.46 19.22 -0.95
CA GLU A 251 6.74 20.43 -1.24
C GLU A 251 5.28 20.22 -0.93
N LEU A 252 4.83 20.70 0.23
CA LEU A 252 3.41 20.73 0.57
C LEU A 252 2.74 21.89 -0.16
N VAL A 253 1.54 21.64 -0.65
CA VAL A 253 0.68 22.69 -1.17
C VAL A 253 0.31 23.60 0.00
N ASN A 254 0.58 24.87 -0.12
CA ASN A 254 0.41 26.06 0.71
C ASN A 254 1.74 26.71 1.09
N GLY A 255 2.86 26.34 0.43
CA GLY A 255 4.16 26.99 0.62
C GLY A 255 4.91 26.60 1.90
N GLU A 256 4.41 25.64 2.68
CA GLU A 256 5.15 25.05 3.78
C GLU A 256 6.01 23.91 3.29
N LYS A 257 7.30 24.00 3.54
CA LYS A 257 8.27 22.95 3.22
C LYS A 257 8.41 22.03 4.43
N CYS A 258 8.09 20.76 4.25
CA CYS A 258 8.47 19.70 5.15
C CYS A 258 9.65 18.93 4.56
N SER A 259 10.64 18.62 5.36
CA SER A 259 11.70 17.67 5.01
C SER A 259 11.44 16.36 5.73
N ALA A 260 11.30 15.27 4.98
CA ALA A 260 11.42 13.93 5.55
C ALA A 260 12.83 13.43 5.27
N ALA A 261 13.59 13.10 6.29
CA ALA A 261 14.85 12.39 6.15
C ALA A 261 14.56 10.89 6.16
N LEU A 262 15.09 10.16 5.16
CA LEU A 262 15.30 8.72 5.33
C LEU A 262 16.42 8.58 6.36
N ASP A 263 16.21 7.79 7.41
CA ASP A 263 17.33 7.38 8.22
C ASP A 263 18.19 6.39 7.44
N ASP A 264 19.46 6.25 7.83
CA ASP A 264 20.42 5.34 7.20
C ASP A 264 20.02 3.86 7.28
N THR A 265 18.88 3.54 7.91
CA THR A 265 18.37 2.17 8.06
C THR A 265 17.29 1.83 7.04
N GLY A 266 16.86 2.81 6.20
CA GLY A 266 15.81 2.62 5.19
C GLY A 266 14.41 2.42 5.80
N SER A 267 14.23 2.76 7.07
CA SER A 267 12.93 2.69 7.73
C SER A 267 12.09 3.88 7.29
N THR A 268 11.02 3.59 6.57
CA THR A 268 10.03 4.57 6.17
C THR A 268 9.06 4.79 7.32
N THR A 269 9.08 5.96 7.91
CA THR A 269 7.93 6.41 8.71
C THR A 269 6.74 6.55 7.76
N SER A 270 5.71 5.73 7.97
CA SER A 270 4.46 5.86 7.23
C SER A 270 3.90 7.26 7.44
N LEU A 271 3.66 7.96 6.34
CA LEU A 271 2.94 9.23 6.36
C LEU A 271 1.46 8.90 6.56
N SER A 272 1.02 8.87 7.81
CA SER A 272 -0.39 8.72 8.19
C SER A 272 -1.16 10.03 8.10
#